data_9afc45ccc8850de8f2da26fed03a68d5
#
_entry.id   9afc45ccc8850de8f2da26fed03a68d5
#
_cell.length_a   1.000
_cell.length_b   1.000
_cell.length_c   1.000
_cell.angle_alpha   90.00
_cell.angle_beta   90.00
_cell.angle_gamma   90.00
#
_symmetry.space_group_name_H-M   'P 1'
#
loop_
_entity.id
_entity.type
_entity.pdbx_description
1 polymer ?
#
loop_
_entity_poly.entity_id
_entity_poly.type
_entity_poly.pdbx_seq_one_letter_code
_entity_poly.pdbx_strand_id
1 'polypeptide(L)'
;MNPKKAKSVIKDLHHELDLNENLVNDIIDFYWLHVRKTIVTAAYPRINIENLGIFQVKYKALDKTITKYENAINKLGTENFHKYAKYDNMKSRVDILLKLKEDMQTEKERKYQIKSNKYGNTTGSLEEKGKDS
;
A
#
# COMPACT_ATOMS: atom_id res chain seq x y z
N MET A 1 -10.09 4.64 16.99
CA MET A 1 -11.56 4.61 17.15
C MET A 1 -11.88 4.33 18.63
N ASN A 2 -12.81 5.05 19.23
CA ASN A 2 -13.16 4.79 20.63
C ASN A 2 -14.00 3.50 20.72
N PRO A 3 -13.58 2.46 21.48
CA PRO A 3 -14.27 1.17 21.50
C PRO A 3 -15.73 1.24 21.97
N LYS A 4 -16.10 2.24 22.77
CA LYS A 4 -17.49 2.46 23.17
C LYS A 4 -18.39 2.90 22.01
N LYS A 5 -17.87 3.72 21.08
CA LYS A 5 -18.59 4.14 19.87
C LYS A 5 -18.75 3.00 18.86
N ALA A 6 -17.76 2.13 18.75
CA ALA A 6 -17.84 0.98 17.85
C ALA A 6 -18.99 0.03 18.26
N LYS A 7 -19.13 -0.29 19.55
CA LYS A 7 -20.20 -1.15 20.05
C LYS A 7 -21.61 -0.57 19.83
N SER A 8 -21.80 0.74 19.95
CA SER A 8 -23.11 1.36 19.68
C SER A 8 -23.46 1.26 18.20
N VAL A 9 -22.52 1.56 17.31
CA VAL A 9 -22.72 1.47 15.85
C VAL A 9 -23.07 0.03 15.41
N ILE A 10 -22.43 -0.98 16.01
CA ILE A 10 -22.71 -2.38 15.71
C ILE A 10 -24.14 -2.76 16.09
N LYS A 11 -24.63 -2.27 17.25
CA LYS A 11 -26.02 -2.48 17.67
C LYS A 11 -27.02 -1.80 16.73
N ASP A 12 -26.73 -0.59 16.30
CA ASP A 12 -27.56 0.15 15.36
C ASP A 12 -27.62 -0.59 14.01
N LEU A 13 -26.47 -1.04 13.49
CA LEU A 13 -26.38 -1.86 12.26
C LEU A 13 -27.10 -3.20 12.37
N HIS A 14 -27.03 -3.89 13.51
CA HIS A 14 -27.74 -5.14 13.75
C HIS A 14 -29.26 -4.94 13.57
N HIS A 15 -29.81 -3.86 14.14
CA HIS A 15 -31.24 -3.53 14.00
C HIS A 15 -31.63 -3.10 12.58
N GLU A 16 -30.77 -2.29 11.92
CA GLU A 16 -31.02 -1.77 10.58
C GLU A 16 -30.98 -2.87 9.51
N LEU A 17 -30.06 -3.82 9.63
CA LEU A 17 -29.85 -4.89 8.65
C LEU A 17 -30.63 -6.17 8.96
N ASP A 18 -31.34 -6.25 10.10
CA ASP A 18 -32.01 -7.45 10.59
C ASP A 18 -31.12 -8.70 10.63
N LEU A 19 -29.84 -8.50 11.04
CA LEU A 19 -28.83 -9.53 11.13
C LEU A 19 -28.47 -9.81 12.60
N ASN A 20 -28.00 -11.02 12.88
CA ASN A 20 -27.49 -11.36 14.22
C ASN A 20 -26.28 -10.48 14.58
N GLU A 21 -26.23 -9.92 15.81
CA GLU A 21 -25.15 -9.05 16.29
C GLU A 21 -23.78 -9.73 16.18
N ASN A 22 -23.70 -11.03 16.47
CA ASN A 22 -22.45 -11.80 16.34
C ASN A 22 -21.98 -11.86 14.88
N LEU A 23 -22.91 -12.07 13.94
CA LEU A 23 -22.59 -12.10 12.52
C LEU A 23 -22.07 -10.74 12.03
N VAL A 24 -22.67 -9.64 12.48
CA VAL A 24 -22.18 -8.28 12.16
C VAL A 24 -20.78 -8.06 12.70
N ASN A 25 -20.49 -8.48 13.93
CA ASN A 25 -19.14 -8.42 14.50
C ASN A 25 -18.13 -9.25 13.69
N ASP A 26 -18.47 -10.49 13.35
CA ASP A 26 -17.59 -11.39 12.60
C ASP A 26 -17.24 -10.81 11.22
N ILE A 27 -18.21 -10.22 10.51
CA ILE A 27 -17.99 -9.55 9.23
C ILE A 27 -17.04 -8.37 9.37
N ILE A 28 -17.24 -7.53 10.39
CA ILE A 28 -16.40 -6.36 10.64
C ILE A 28 -14.96 -6.79 11.01
N ASP A 29 -14.82 -7.78 11.87
CA ASP A 29 -13.52 -8.30 12.31
C ASP A 29 -12.77 -8.97 11.14
N PHE A 30 -13.46 -9.75 10.32
CA PHE A 30 -12.91 -10.34 9.10
C PHE A 30 -12.41 -9.28 8.12
N TYR A 31 -13.22 -8.24 7.87
CA TYR A 31 -12.84 -7.14 6.99
C TYR A 31 -11.57 -6.42 7.48
N TRP A 32 -11.53 -6.03 8.74
CA TRP A 32 -10.38 -5.34 9.32
C TRP A 32 -9.13 -6.23 9.43
N LEU A 33 -9.32 -7.51 9.68
CA LEU A 33 -8.21 -8.48 9.65
C LEU A 33 -7.60 -8.55 8.24
N HIS A 34 -8.42 -8.57 7.20
CA HIS A 34 -7.96 -8.59 5.82
C HIS A 34 -7.23 -7.29 5.44
N VAL A 35 -7.80 -6.13 5.77
CA VAL A 35 -7.16 -4.83 5.56
C VAL A 35 -5.81 -4.77 6.27
N ARG A 36 -5.75 -5.19 7.54
CA ARG A 36 -4.49 -5.24 8.30
C ARG A 36 -3.45 -6.14 7.64
N LYS A 37 -3.84 -7.35 7.23
CA LYS A 37 -2.94 -8.27 6.52
C LYS A 37 -2.38 -7.62 5.25
N THR A 38 -3.23 -7.00 4.45
CA THR A 38 -2.82 -6.35 3.19
C THR A 38 -1.83 -5.20 3.43
N ILE A 39 -2.04 -4.40 4.49
CA ILE A 39 -1.12 -3.32 4.86
C ILE A 39 0.23 -3.88 5.35
N VAL A 40 0.20 -4.89 6.23
CA VAL A 40 1.41 -5.46 6.85
C VAL A 40 2.28 -6.22 5.84
N THR A 41 1.65 -6.93 4.91
CA THR A 41 2.38 -7.65 3.85
C THR A 41 2.95 -6.73 2.78
N ALA A 42 2.60 -5.44 2.82
CA ALA A 42 3.00 -4.46 1.80
C ALA A 42 2.73 -4.95 0.36
N ALA A 43 1.64 -5.71 0.19
CA ALA A 43 1.29 -6.34 -1.08
C ALA A 43 0.99 -5.31 -2.19
N TYR A 44 0.54 -4.12 -1.79
CA TYR A 44 0.19 -3.05 -2.72
C TYR A 44 0.71 -1.69 -2.23
N PRO A 45 1.24 -0.85 -3.13
CA PRO A 45 1.72 0.49 -2.78
C PRO A 45 0.58 1.46 -2.43
N ARG A 46 -0.65 1.12 -2.81
CA ARG A 46 -1.83 1.93 -2.59
C ARG A 46 -3.03 1.04 -2.33
N ILE A 47 -3.73 1.31 -1.23
CA ILE A 47 -4.96 0.64 -0.83
C ILE A 47 -6.05 1.69 -0.70
N ASN A 48 -7.12 1.55 -1.45
CA ASN A 48 -8.31 2.38 -1.31
C ASN A 48 -9.33 1.63 -0.45
N ILE A 49 -9.76 2.23 0.64
CA ILE A 49 -10.85 1.73 1.47
C ILE A 49 -12.03 2.66 1.24
N GLU A 50 -13.08 2.13 0.65
CA GLU A 50 -14.29 2.88 0.33
C GLU A 50 -14.81 3.61 1.58
N ASN A 51 -15.23 4.85 1.42
CA ASN A 51 -15.71 5.76 2.48
C ASN A 51 -14.70 6.09 3.60
N LEU A 52 -13.51 5.47 3.65
CA LEU A 52 -12.48 5.77 4.65
C LEU A 52 -11.32 6.58 4.06
N GLY A 53 -10.92 6.25 2.83
CA GLY A 53 -9.84 6.96 2.14
C GLY A 53 -8.76 6.06 1.57
N ILE A 54 -7.64 6.68 1.23
CA ILE A 54 -6.54 6.03 0.53
C ILE A 54 -5.33 5.93 1.45
N PHE A 55 -4.86 4.71 1.67
CA PHE A 55 -3.57 4.43 2.29
C PHE A 55 -2.51 4.28 1.18
N GLN A 56 -1.51 5.14 1.19
CA GLN A 56 -0.46 5.13 0.19
C GLN A 56 0.92 5.15 0.83
N VAL A 57 1.80 4.28 0.35
CA VAL A 57 3.20 4.27 0.75
C VAL A 57 3.92 5.46 0.11
N LYS A 58 4.63 6.25 0.93
CA LYS A 58 5.46 7.35 0.43
C LYS A 58 6.84 6.82 0.04
N TYR A 59 7.25 7.03 -1.21
CA TYR A 59 8.54 6.55 -1.73
C TYR A 59 9.74 6.92 -0.86
N LYS A 60 9.82 8.19 -0.41
CA LYS A 60 10.91 8.66 0.47
C LYS A 60 10.91 7.96 1.85
N ALA A 61 9.74 7.61 2.37
CA ALA A 61 9.64 6.89 3.64
C ALA A 61 10.04 5.43 3.49
N LEU A 62 9.66 4.81 2.37
CA LEU A 62 10.05 3.46 2.01
C LEU A 62 11.58 3.34 1.89
N ASP A 63 12.21 4.25 1.17
CA ASP A 63 13.65 4.30 0.97
C ASP A 63 14.42 4.42 2.29
N LYS A 64 14.01 5.35 3.16
CA LYS A 64 14.58 5.49 4.51
C LYS A 64 14.42 4.23 5.36
N THR A 65 13.29 3.54 5.21
CA THR A 65 13.02 2.31 5.96
C THR A 65 13.90 1.17 5.49
N ILE A 66 14.09 1.00 4.18
CA ILE A 66 15.00 0.02 3.59
C ILE A 66 16.41 0.25 4.12
N THR A 67 16.95 1.47 3.98
CA THR A 67 18.28 1.82 4.47
C THR A 67 18.46 1.55 5.97
N LYS A 68 17.41 1.83 6.77
CA LYS A 68 17.44 1.54 8.21
C LYS A 68 17.56 0.04 8.49
N TYR A 69 16.82 -0.80 7.76
CA TYR A 69 16.90 -2.26 7.93
C TYR A 69 18.24 -2.81 7.43
N GLU A 70 18.74 -2.37 6.29
CA GLU A 70 20.04 -2.76 5.77
C GLU A 70 21.17 -2.42 6.75
N ASN A 71 21.18 -1.21 7.30
CA ASN A 71 22.14 -0.81 8.33
C ASN A 71 22.01 -1.65 9.62
N ALA A 72 20.81 -2.06 10.00
CA ALA A 72 20.58 -2.93 11.13
C ALA A 72 21.06 -4.37 10.87
N ILE A 73 20.84 -4.88 9.66
CA ILE A 73 21.32 -6.19 9.22
C ILE A 73 22.86 -6.23 9.22
N ASN A 74 23.51 -5.19 8.69
CA ASN A 74 24.98 -5.10 8.64
C ASN A 74 25.64 -5.04 10.02
N LYS A 75 24.90 -4.56 11.04
CA LYS A 75 25.37 -4.52 12.43
C LYS A 75 25.01 -5.78 13.23
N LEU A 76 24.15 -6.62 12.69
CA LEU A 76 23.68 -7.81 13.37
C LEU A 76 24.63 -8.99 13.07
N GLY A 77 25.34 -9.47 14.10
CA GLY A 77 26.10 -10.72 13.95
C GLY A 77 25.14 -11.92 13.81
N THR A 78 25.63 -12.99 13.20
CA THR A 78 24.87 -14.25 13.01
C THR A 78 25.36 -15.37 13.95
N GLU A 79 26.05 -15.02 15.02
CA GLU A 79 26.81 -15.92 15.88
C GLU A 79 25.94 -16.88 16.72
N ASN A 80 24.68 -16.55 16.96
CA ASN A 80 23.75 -17.41 17.69
C ASN A 80 22.36 -17.47 17.04
N PHE A 81 21.58 -18.48 17.39
CA PHE A 81 20.26 -18.75 16.82
C PHE A 81 19.30 -17.55 16.86
N HIS A 82 19.26 -16.81 17.99
CA HIS A 82 18.39 -15.64 18.10
C HIS A 82 18.80 -14.50 17.18
N LYS A 83 20.10 -14.26 17.03
CA LYS A 83 20.62 -13.25 16.10
C LYS A 83 20.37 -13.67 14.65
N TYR A 84 20.54 -14.95 14.32
CA TYR A 84 20.25 -15.50 13.01
C TYR A 84 18.76 -15.39 12.65
N ALA A 85 17.85 -15.79 13.54
CA ALA A 85 16.41 -15.67 13.31
C ALA A 85 15.97 -14.20 13.12
N LYS A 86 16.58 -13.28 13.86
CA LYS A 86 16.33 -11.84 13.70
C LYS A 86 16.88 -11.32 12.38
N TYR A 87 18.06 -11.77 11.97
CA TYR A 87 18.66 -11.46 10.67
C TYR A 87 17.77 -11.90 9.51
N ASP A 88 17.33 -13.17 9.54
CA ASP A 88 16.48 -13.75 8.51
C ASP A 88 15.13 -13.02 8.38
N ASN A 89 14.50 -12.70 9.50
CA ASN A 89 13.27 -11.92 9.54
C ASN A 89 13.45 -10.51 8.97
N MET A 90 14.55 -9.83 9.31
CA MET A 90 14.84 -8.50 8.77
C MET A 90 15.14 -8.55 7.28
N LYS A 91 15.89 -9.57 6.81
CA LYS A 91 16.20 -9.78 5.40
C LYS A 91 14.93 -9.99 4.59
N SER A 92 14.06 -10.89 5.03
CA SER A 92 12.76 -11.14 4.38
C SER A 92 11.91 -9.87 4.27
N ARG A 93 11.94 -9.00 5.30
CA ARG A 93 11.25 -7.70 5.25
C ARG A 93 11.87 -6.74 4.23
N VAL A 94 13.19 -6.69 4.13
CA VAL A 94 13.88 -5.87 3.14
C VAL A 94 13.52 -6.33 1.73
N ASP A 95 13.51 -7.63 1.47
CA ASP A 95 13.15 -8.19 0.16
C ASP A 95 11.71 -7.79 -0.25
N ILE A 96 10.75 -7.84 0.67
CA ILE A 96 9.37 -7.38 0.44
C ILE A 96 9.34 -5.88 0.13
N LEU A 97 10.08 -5.06 0.88
CA LEU A 97 10.10 -3.61 0.67
C LEU A 97 10.81 -3.20 -0.63
N LEU A 98 11.85 -3.94 -1.04
CA LEU A 98 12.53 -3.75 -2.32
C LEU A 98 11.60 -4.07 -3.50
N LYS A 99 10.88 -5.17 -3.43
CA LYS A 99 9.87 -5.52 -4.43
C LYS A 99 8.78 -4.44 -4.54
N LEU A 100 8.27 -3.97 -3.40
CA LEU A 100 7.28 -2.87 -3.38
C LEU A 100 7.84 -1.59 -4.02
N LYS A 101 9.12 -1.28 -3.79
CA LYS A 101 9.80 -0.12 -4.40
C LYS A 101 9.89 -0.26 -5.91
N GLU A 102 10.22 -1.44 -6.41
CA GLU A 102 10.27 -1.77 -7.84
C GLU A 102 8.89 -1.62 -8.50
N ASP A 103 7.84 -2.19 -7.88
CA ASP A 103 6.46 -2.07 -8.35
C ASP A 103 6.01 -0.60 -8.43
N MET A 104 6.36 0.21 -7.42
CA MET A 104 6.06 1.65 -7.42
C MET A 104 6.79 2.40 -8.53
N GLN A 105 8.01 2.03 -8.84
CA GLN A 105 8.81 2.65 -9.89
C GLN A 105 8.27 2.30 -11.27
N THR A 106 7.97 1.03 -11.51
CA THR A 106 7.35 0.54 -12.76
C THR A 106 6.00 1.22 -13.00
N GLU A 107 5.17 1.37 -11.97
CA GLU A 107 3.88 2.07 -12.10
C GLU A 107 4.07 3.57 -12.44
N LYS A 108 5.07 4.21 -11.86
CA LYS A 108 5.41 5.61 -12.15
C LYS A 108 5.86 5.78 -13.61
N GLU A 109 6.72 4.91 -14.10
CA GLU A 109 7.20 4.89 -15.48
C GLU A 109 6.05 4.66 -16.47
N ARG A 110 5.19 3.69 -16.19
CA ARG A 110 3.98 3.43 -16.99
C ARG A 110 3.08 4.66 -17.08
N LYS A 111 2.83 5.34 -15.97
CA LYS A 111 2.03 6.57 -15.93
C LYS A 111 2.68 7.71 -16.72
N TYR A 112 4.01 7.79 -16.67
CA TYR A 112 4.77 8.78 -17.45
C TYR A 112 4.64 8.52 -18.96
N GLN A 113 4.81 7.27 -19.39
CA GLN A 113 4.65 6.86 -20.79
C GLN A 113 3.25 7.15 -21.32
N ILE A 114 2.20 6.81 -20.55
CA ILE A 114 0.81 7.09 -20.94
C ILE A 114 0.59 8.61 -21.11
N LYS A 115 1.14 9.43 -20.21
CA LYS A 115 1.05 10.88 -20.33
C LYS A 115 1.80 11.41 -21.54
N SER A 116 3.03 10.94 -21.78
CA SER A 116 3.84 11.32 -22.92
C SER A 116 3.14 10.99 -24.24
N ASN A 117 2.58 9.79 -24.35
CA ASN A 117 1.83 9.37 -25.55
C ASN A 117 0.54 10.18 -25.76
N LYS A 118 -0.13 10.57 -24.67
CA LYS A 118 -1.38 11.37 -24.75
C LYS A 118 -1.13 12.82 -25.14
N TYR A 119 -0.03 13.41 -24.70
CA TYR A 119 0.29 14.82 -24.94
C TYR A 119 1.31 15.02 -26.06
N GLY A 120 2.13 14.01 -26.39
CA GLY A 120 3.07 14.03 -27.51
C GLY A 120 2.41 14.05 -28.88
N ASN A 121 1.20 13.49 -29.00
CA ASN A 121 0.42 13.50 -30.25
C ASN A 121 -0.33 14.82 -30.49
N THR A 122 -0.39 15.73 -29.50
CA THR A 122 -1.14 17.01 -29.66
C THR A 122 -0.30 18.13 -30.28
N THR A 123 1.03 18.00 -30.24
CA THR A 123 1.95 18.98 -30.86
C THR A 123 2.20 18.75 -32.34
N GLY A 124 1.93 17.53 -32.85
CA GLY A 124 2.10 17.22 -34.30
C GLY A 124 0.96 17.67 -35.22
N SER A 125 -0.20 18.05 -34.69
CA SER A 125 -1.36 18.41 -35.50
C SER A 125 -1.59 19.92 -35.68
N LEU A 126 -0.73 20.77 -35.14
CA LEU A 126 -0.84 22.23 -35.27
C LEU A 126 0.11 22.85 -36.28
N GLU A 127 1.07 22.09 -36.84
CA GLU A 127 2.02 22.63 -37.84
C GLU A 127 1.60 22.40 -39.29
N GLU A 128 0.53 21.66 -39.59
CA GLU A 128 0.09 21.40 -40.98
C GLU A 128 -0.99 22.34 -41.52
N LYS A 129 -1.43 23.35 -40.76
CA LYS A 129 -2.47 24.33 -41.24
C LYS A 129 -1.96 25.74 -41.54
N GLY A 130 -0.67 25.90 -41.78
CA GLY A 130 -0.04 27.22 -41.97
C GLY A 130 0.71 27.42 -43.29
N LYS A 131 0.50 26.59 -44.32
CA LYS A 131 1.10 26.83 -45.65
C LYS A 131 0.13 26.48 -46.76
N ASP A 132 -0.83 27.34 -47.01
CA ASP A 132 -1.46 27.56 -48.29
C ASP A 132 -2.32 28.83 -48.19
N SER A 133 -1.68 29.96 -48.49
CA SER A 133 -2.29 31.18 -49.03
C SER A 133 -1.20 32.15 -49.48
#